data_36a9fc7a5982069cc1d5ee20bd3351f1
#
_entry.id   36a9fc7a5982069cc1d5ee20bd3351f1
#
_cell.length_a   1.000
_cell.length_b   1.000
_cell.length_c   1.000
_cell.angle_alpha   90.00
_cell.angle_beta   90.00
_cell.angle_gamma   90.00
#
_symmetry.space_group_name_H-M   'P 1'
#
loop_
_entity.id
_entity.type
_entity.pdbx_description
1 polymer ?
#
loop_
_entity_poly.entity_id
_entity_poly.type
_entity_poly.pdbx_seq_one_letter_code
_entity_poly.pdbx_strand_id
1 'polypeptide(L)'
;MKGGVNTIAKKKHEITVEIIGGNAEGVTGSCTRIKTSEHCYLFECGMIQGNHTVLENYRANMKYIQKVKPQEVEFIIVGHLHADHIAMIPTLYARGKCNAKIIVPKGSTSILKEMWLDSSYINCRDIEVINLKNERNYEPFYTEDTVYKALEFVQEVDSDKIVNLSDELAIKYTDAGHILLSKQCEVYINGGSHTRKILFSSDLGNIATQDTRVFVEDFKPVSSANIAIMECTYCSKDRQCTKETYKKDIEKIKSVIEQYCVDNNARVLIPSFSLDRTPYILWILYSLFGNDENFKVPILIDSPLANRLLDCYSSILEGDKKELFDEAMSWKNVQRIIQPENSKAAIADKGSKVILSSSGMLTAGRSIKWTQSILPRESDCILFMGYSGEDTLAWKIKHGKDNKTININGKPFKNKAQIYDLKSFSSHMQRQDMINYYKSINCEKIYLVHGDSNKIEFKHDLEDAISDCLKSTKVVAVNSGTKISL
;
A
#
# COMPACT_ATOMS: atom_id res chain seq x y z
N MET A 1 63.39 26.85 -9.87
CA MET A 1 61.94 26.92 -9.95
C MET A 1 61.39 25.51 -9.71
N LYS A 2 60.84 25.24 -8.52
CA LYS A 2 60.23 23.97 -8.21
C LYS A 2 58.72 24.13 -8.51
N GLY A 3 58.23 23.47 -9.57
CA GLY A 3 56.84 23.41 -9.92
C GLY A 3 56.09 22.53 -8.89
N GLY A 4 55.26 23.16 -8.05
CA GLY A 4 54.36 22.45 -7.18
C GLY A 4 53.21 21.81 -8.01
N VAL A 5 53.17 20.50 -8.04
CA VAL A 5 52.01 19.76 -8.55
C VAL A 5 50.90 19.92 -7.51
N ASN A 6 49.91 20.78 -7.78
CA ASN A 6 48.66 20.82 -7.03
C ASN A 6 47.92 19.52 -7.29
N THR A 7 48.06 18.55 -6.43
CA THR A 7 47.17 17.38 -6.33
C THR A 7 45.81 17.87 -5.83
N ILE A 8 44.87 18.12 -6.75
CA ILE A 8 43.46 18.28 -6.42
C ILE A 8 43.03 16.97 -5.78
N ALA A 9 42.90 16.98 -4.45
CA ALA A 9 42.31 15.85 -3.74
C ALA A 9 40.93 15.62 -4.33
N LYS A 10 40.72 14.48 -5.02
CA LYS A 10 39.39 14.04 -5.47
C LYS A 10 38.50 14.02 -4.23
N LYS A 11 37.52 14.92 -4.14
CA LYS A 11 36.48 14.86 -3.13
C LYS A 11 35.89 13.44 -3.16
N LYS A 12 35.97 12.73 -2.05
CA LYS A 12 35.26 11.48 -1.86
C LYS A 12 33.79 11.76 -2.11
N HIS A 13 33.19 11.14 -3.12
CA HIS A 13 31.72 11.17 -3.31
C HIS A 13 31.10 10.36 -2.17
N GLU A 14 30.73 11.04 -1.10
CA GLU A 14 30.04 10.44 0.04
C GLU A 14 28.56 10.35 -0.28
N ILE A 15 28.02 9.14 -0.34
CA ILE A 15 26.58 8.89 -0.50
C ILE A 15 26.01 8.56 0.87
N THR A 16 24.99 9.31 1.29
CA THR A 16 24.27 9.08 2.53
C THR A 16 22.83 8.68 2.21
N VAL A 17 22.37 7.57 2.79
CA VAL A 17 20.97 7.14 2.76
C VAL A 17 20.39 7.28 4.15
N GLU A 18 19.28 8.01 4.29
CA GLU A 18 18.64 8.31 5.56
C GLU A 18 17.15 7.93 5.53
N ILE A 19 16.72 7.07 6.43
CA ILE A 19 15.32 6.70 6.60
C ILE A 19 14.65 7.80 7.41
N ILE A 20 13.85 8.66 6.78
CA ILE A 20 13.27 9.86 7.40
C ILE A 20 11.78 9.74 7.70
N GLY A 21 11.10 8.80 7.05
CA GLY A 21 9.67 8.53 7.23
C GLY A 21 9.33 7.63 8.41
N GLY A 22 8.10 7.17 8.47
CA GLY A 22 7.60 6.27 9.51
C GLY A 22 7.98 4.81 9.30
N ASN A 23 8.43 4.43 8.11
CA ASN A 23 8.76 3.05 7.76
C ASN A 23 9.97 2.45 8.49
N ALA A 24 10.73 3.25 9.22
CA ALA A 24 11.77 2.76 10.12
C ALA A 24 11.18 2.08 11.37
N GLU A 25 10.04 2.58 11.86
CA GLU A 25 9.41 2.15 13.12
C GLU A 25 8.05 1.49 12.92
N GLY A 26 7.47 1.52 11.71
CA GLY A 26 6.15 0.99 11.41
C GLY A 26 5.98 0.58 9.95
N VAL A 27 4.75 0.25 9.60
CA VAL A 27 4.34 -0.17 8.24
C VAL A 27 3.70 0.96 7.43
N THR A 28 3.88 2.23 7.83
CA THR A 28 3.32 3.38 7.12
C THR A 28 4.30 4.55 7.07
N GLY A 29 4.11 5.44 6.09
CA GLY A 29 4.92 6.63 5.94
C GLY A 29 6.31 6.37 5.34
N SER A 30 6.39 5.54 4.31
CA SER A 30 7.64 5.22 3.62
C SER A 30 8.27 6.48 3.03
N CYS A 31 9.49 6.82 3.48
CA CYS A 31 10.26 7.92 2.91
C CYS A 31 11.75 7.76 3.23
N THR A 32 12.56 7.62 2.20
CA THR A 32 14.01 7.51 2.32
C THR A 32 14.68 8.59 1.49
N ARG A 33 15.62 9.32 2.10
CA ARG A 33 16.43 10.34 1.43
C ARG A 33 17.78 9.77 1.04
N ILE A 34 18.17 10.01 -0.20
CA ILE A 34 19.48 9.69 -0.74
C ILE A 34 20.17 11.02 -1.02
N LYS A 35 21.32 11.24 -0.42
CA LYS A 35 22.09 12.49 -0.59
C LYS A 35 23.51 12.18 -1.00
N THR A 36 23.97 12.86 -2.05
CA THR A 36 25.37 12.91 -2.46
C THR A 36 25.97 14.27 -2.05
N SER A 37 27.20 14.55 -2.44
CA SER A 37 27.81 15.88 -2.20
C SER A 37 27.07 17.01 -2.91
N GLU A 38 26.35 16.73 -4.01
CA GLU A 38 25.79 17.72 -4.92
C GLU A 38 24.27 17.58 -5.09
N HIS A 39 23.71 16.35 -4.94
CA HIS A 39 22.36 16.00 -5.29
C HIS A 39 21.57 15.39 -4.13
N CYS A 40 20.24 15.49 -4.21
CA CYS A 40 19.32 14.93 -3.24
C CYS A 40 18.13 14.28 -3.94
N TYR A 41 17.85 13.03 -3.57
CA TYR A 41 16.75 12.22 -4.11
C TYR A 41 15.90 11.67 -2.99
N LEU A 42 14.62 11.40 -3.25
CA LEU A 42 13.74 10.65 -2.36
C LEU A 42 13.36 9.32 -3.02
N PHE A 43 13.32 8.29 -2.20
CA PHE A 43 12.58 7.07 -2.52
C PHE A 43 11.31 7.10 -1.69
N GLU A 44 10.16 7.27 -2.37
CA GLU A 44 8.82 7.42 -1.82
C GLU A 44 8.64 8.65 -0.92
N CYS A 45 7.40 8.99 -0.59
CA CYS A 45 7.02 9.97 0.41
C CYS A 45 5.56 9.70 0.81
N GLY A 46 5.38 8.77 1.73
CA GLY A 46 4.10 8.21 2.12
C GLY A 46 3.50 8.85 3.35
N MET A 47 2.24 8.53 3.59
CA MET A 47 1.49 9.03 4.75
C MET A 47 1.65 8.09 5.94
N ILE A 48 2.00 8.64 7.10
CA ILE A 48 1.92 7.92 8.38
C ILE A 48 0.45 7.81 8.78
N GLN A 49 0.01 6.60 9.06
CA GLN A 49 -1.35 6.25 9.46
C GLN A 49 -1.31 5.35 10.71
N GLY A 50 -2.47 5.15 11.37
CA GLY A 50 -2.62 4.20 12.47
C GLY A 50 -2.43 4.79 13.86
N ASN A 51 -2.20 6.10 14.03
CA ASN A 51 -2.27 6.72 15.35
C ASN A 51 -3.71 6.80 15.86
N HIS A 52 -3.90 7.00 17.18
CA HIS A 52 -5.21 6.96 17.83
C HIS A 52 -6.19 8.03 17.32
N THR A 53 -5.68 9.19 16.89
CA THR A 53 -6.51 10.29 16.42
C THR A 53 -6.03 10.88 15.10
N VAL A 54 -6.95 11.51 14.36
CA VAL A 54 -6.64 12.24 13.12
C VAL A 54 -5.62 13.36 13.38
N LEU A 55 -5.72 14.05 14.52
CA LEU A 55 -4.77 15.12 14.90
C LEU A 55 -3.35 14.57 15.16
N GLU A 56 -3.23 13.41 15.77
CA GLU A 56 -1.94 12.75 15.98
C GLU A 56 -1.31 12.31 14.66
N ASN A 57 -2.10 11.73 13.75
CA ASN A 57 -1.65 11.42 12.39
C ASN A 57 -1.17 12.69 11.66
N TYR A 58 -1.94 13.78 11.74
CA TYR A 58 -1.56 15.07 11.15
C TYR A 58 -0.21 15.56 11.68
N ARG A 59 -0.04 15.57 13.00
CA ARG A 59 1.21 16.03 13.65
C ARG A 59 2.40 15.15 13.30
N ALA A 60 2.21 13.83 13.26
CA ALA A 60 3.27 12.89 12.89
C ALA A 60 3.76 13.13 11.46
N ASN A 61 2.81 13.27 10.51
CA ASN A 61 3.13 13.57 9.11
C ASN A 61 3.83 14.92 8.96
N MET A 62 3.34 15.98 9.63
CA MET A 62 4.00 17.29 9.58
C MET A 62 5.40 17.27 10.18
N LYS A 63 5.61 16.50 11.25
CA LYS A 63 6.91 16.37 11.91
C LYS A 63 7.97 15.75 10.98
N TYR A 64 7.62 14.69 10.23
CA TYR A 64 8.61 14.09 9.35
C TYR A 64 8.80 14.88 8.05
N ILE A 65 7.73 15.45 7.48
CA ILE A 65 7.82 16.30 6.28
C ILE A 65 8.72 17.51 6.48
N GLN A 66 8.79 18.05 7.69
CA GLN A 66 9.75 19.13 8.01
C GLN A 66 11.22 18.72 7.87
N LYS A 67 11.53 17.42 7.94
CA LYS A 67 12.88 16.90 7.70
C LYS A 67 13.21 16.82 6.20
N VAL A 68 12.19 16.72 5.35
CA VAL A 68 12.35 16.81 3.90
C VAL A 68 12.61 18.27 3.55
N LYS A 69 13.66 18.55 2.83
CA LYS A 69 13.97 19.89 2.30
C LYS A 69 13.56 19.92 0.82
N PRO A 70 12.28 20.23 0.51
CA PRO A 70 11.73 20.05 -0.84
C PRO A 70 12.51 20.76 -1.94
N GLN A 71 13.13 21.89 -1.61
CA GLN A 71 13.93 22.68 -2.56
C GLN A 71 15.27 22.04 -2.95
N GLU A 72 15.75 21.06 -2.15
CA GLU A 72 16.98 20.32 -2.46
C GLU A 72 16.70 19.06 -3.30
N VAL A 73 15.44 18.60 -3.36
CA VAL A 73 15.06 17.34 -4.01
C VAL A 73 14.95 17.52 -5.53
N GLU A 74 15.62 16.67 -6.29
CA GLU A 74 15.61 16.68 -7.75
C GLU A 74 14.72 15.59 -8.33
N PHE A 75 14.70 14.40 -7.70
CA PHE A 75 13.87 13.28 -8.11
C PHE A 75 13.21 12.63 -6.91
N ILE A 76 11.95 12.24 -7.09
CA ILE A 76 11.17 11.38 -6.17
C ILE A 76 10.87 10.09 -6.92
N ILE A 77 11.42 8.98 -6.46
CA ILE A 77 11.28 7.67 -7.10
C ILE A 77 10.22 6.89 -6.34
N VAL A 78 9.26 6.31 -7.03
CA VAL A 78 8.12 5.59 -6.43
C VAL A 78 8.16 4.12 -6.82
N GLY A 79 8.09 3.22 -5.83
CA GLY A 79 8.06 1.78 -6.04
C GLY A 79 6.64 1.24 -6.26
N HIS A 80 5.64 1.72 -5.49
CA HIS A 80 4.24 1.36 -5.69
C HIS A 80 3.28 2.45 -5.18
N LEU A 81 1.96 2.23 -5.36
CA LEU A 81 0.98 3.31 -5.32
C LEU A 81 0.04 3.28 -4.09
N HIS A 82 0.36 2.56 -3.02
CA HIS A 82 -0.36 2.67 -1.76
C HIS A 82 -0.12 4.02 -1.08
N ALA A 83 -1.10 4.49 -0.30
CA ALA A 83 -1.07 5.82 0.32
C ALA A 83 0.11 6.04 1.28
N ASP A 84 0.56 4.99 1.95
CA ASP A 84 1.71 4.99 2.84
C ASP A 84 3.07 5.06 2.12
N HIS A 85 3.07 5.08 0.78
CA HIS A 85 4.24 5.28 -0.08
C HIS A 85 4.16 6.57 -0.91
N ILE A 86 2.96 7.09 -1.22
CA ILE A 86 2.81 8.21 -2.15
C ILE A 86 2.05 9.42 -1.61
N ALA A 87 1.22 9.26 -0.55
CA ALA A 87 0.20 10.28 -0.25
C ALA A 87 0.75 11.59 0.31
N MET A 88 2.03 11.68 0.69
CA MET A 88 2.63 12.95 1.11
C MET A 88 3.46 13.63 0.01
N ILE A 89 3.60 13.04 -1.17
CA ILE A 89 4.34 13.65 -2.29
C ILE A 89 3.76 15.03 -2.67
N PRO A 90 2.43 15.21 -2.86
CA PRO A 90 1.89 16.52 -3.21
C PRO A 90 2.15 17.62 -2.16
N THR A 91 2.30 17.24 -0.88
CA THR A 91 2.63 18.19 0.20
C THR A 91 3.94 18.96 -0.07
N LEU A 92 4.90 18.33 -0.74
CA LEU A 92 6.18 18.96 -1.06
C LEU A 92 5.99 20.13 -2.04
N TYR A 93 5.01 20.03 -2.94
CA TYR A 93 4.67 21.07 -3.93
C TYR A 93 3.77 22.18 -3.33
N ALA A 94 3.00 21.87 -2.29
CA ALA A 94 2.15 22.84 -1.59
C ALA A 94 2.97 23.76 -0.67
N ARG A 95 3.87 23.19 0.11
CA ARG A 95 4.55 23.87 1.23
C ARG A 95 6.02 24.19 0.98
N GLY A 96 6.61 23.65 -0.08
CA GLY A 96 7.96 23.89 -0.49
C GLY A 96 8.05 24.35 -1.93
N LYS A 97 9.20 24.90 -2.31
CA LYS A 97 9.52 25.19 -3.72
C LYS A 97 10.08 23.93 -4.38
N CYS A 98 9.31 22.83 -4.35
CA CYS A 98 9.69 21.57 -4.96
C CYS A 98 9.47 21.64 -6.48
N ASN A 99 10.51 21.30 -7.23
CA ASN A 99 10.48 21.14 -8.70
C ASN A 99 10.98 19.74 -9.09
N ALA A 100 11.03 18.82 -8.13
CA ALA A 100 11.49 17.46 -8.35
C ALA A 100 10.63 16.75 -9.42
N LYS A 101 11.25 15.95 -10.29
CA LYS A 101 10.51 15.03 -11.13
C LYS A 101 10.07 13.82 -10.29
N ILE A 102 8.85 13.37 -10.51
CA ILE A 102 8.28 12.20 -9.84
C ILE A 102 8.35 11.02 -10.80
N ILE A 103 9.24 10.09 -10.52
CA ILE A 103 9.51 8.93 -11.38
C ILE A 103 8.66 7.75 -10.92
N VAL A 104 7.82 7.26 -11.81
CA VAL A 104 6.87 6.17 -11.52
C VAL A 104 6.95 5.07 -12.61
N PRO A 105 6.55 3.83 -12.31
CA PRO A 105 6.40 2.80 -13.33
C PRO A 105 5.38 3.21 -14.39
N LYS A 106 5.62 2.82 -15.65
CA LYS A 106 4.71 3.10 -16.78
C LYS A 106 3.30 2.60 -16.48
N GLY A 107 2.29 3.45 -16.78
CA GLY A 107 0.87 3.20 -16.50
C GLY A 107 0.40 3.71 -15.12
N SER A 108 1.29 4.23 -14.28
CA SER A 108 0.96 4.63 -12.90
C SER A 108 0.18 5.93 -12.77
N THR A 109 0.28 6.84 -13.73
CA THR A 109 -0.21 8.22 -13.59
C THR A 109 -1.70 8.30 -13.30
N SER A 110 -2.51 7.45 -13.95
CA SER A 110 -3.97 7.45 -13.75
C SER A 110 -4.35 7.02 -12.33
N ILE A 111 -3.72 5.95 -11.80
CA ILE A 111 -3.94 5.48 -10.43
C ILE A 111 -3.43 6.53 -9.43
N LEU A 112 -2.23 7.07 -9.65
CA LEU A 112 -1.62 8.08 -8.80
C LEU A 112 -2.53 9.30 -8.64
N LYS A 113 -3.10 9.79 -9.73
CA LYS A 113 -4.08 10.88 -9.74
C LYS A 113 -5.27 10.59 -8.84
N GLU A 114 -5.91 9.44 -9.01
CA GLU A 114 -7.12 9.10 -8.24
C GLU A 114 -6.81 8.91 -6.74
N MET A 115 -5.66 8.31 -6.43
CA MET A 115 -5.20 8.13 -5.03
C MET A 115 -4.91 9.49 -4.36
N TRP A 116 -4.27 10.41 -5.05
CA TRP A 116 -3.98 11.74 -4.50
C TRP A 116 -5.24 12.61 -4.37
N LEU A 117 -6.17 12.57 -5.33
CA LEU A 117 -7.43 13.29 -5.26
C LEU A 117 -8.27 12.80 -4.07
N ASP A 118 -8.36 11.49 -3.86
CA ASP A 118 -9.08 10.91 -2.72
C ASP A 118 -8.42 11.28 -1.38
N SER A 119 -7.10 11.20 -1.31
CA SER A 119 -6.32 11.60 -0.12
C SER A 119 -6.47 13.10 0.17
N SER A 120 -6.49 13.96 -0.86
CA SER A 120 -6.75 15.40 -0.72
C SER A 120 -8.12 15.67 -0.15
N TYR A 121 -9.16 15.05 -0.70
CA TYR A 121 -10.53 15.18 -0.21
C TYR A 121 -10.69 14.77 1.26
N ILE A 122 -10.12 13.60 1.63
CA ILE A 122 -10.19 13.10 3.01
C ILE A 122 -9.44 14.06 3.95
N ASN A 123 -8.25 14.47 3.60
CA ASN A 123 -7.41 15.36 4.40
C ASN A 123 -8.03 16.74 4.61
N CYS A 124 -8.59 17.37 3.57
CA CYS A 124 -9.28 18.66 3.72
C CYS A 124 -10.44 18.54 4.71
N ARG A 125 -11.26 17.51 4.58
CA ARG A 125 -12.41 17.26 5.48
C ARG A 125 -11.97 16.96 6.91
N ASP A 126 -10.90 16.21 7.10
CA ASP A 126 -10.37 15.89 8.43
C ASP A 126 -9.85 17.14 9.12
N ILE A 127 -9.17 18.03 8.39
CA ILE A 127 -8.68 19.31 8.91
C ILE A 127 -9.82 20.25 9.29
N GLU A 128 -10.89 20.32 8.48
CA GLU A 128 -12.10 21.08 8.86
C GLU A 128 -12.66 20.61 10.21
N VAL A 129 -12.78 19.28 10.39
CA VAL A 129 -13.29 18.71 11.67
C VAL A 129 -12.32 19.00 12.84
N ILE A 130 -11.00 18.91 12.62
CA ILE A 130 -10.01 19.24 13.65
C ILE A 130 -10.10 20.71 14.03
N ASN A 131 -10.21 21.61 13.06
CA ASN A 131 -10.26 23.06 13.30
C ASN A 131 -11.51 23.44 14.08
N LEU A 132 -12.67 22.89 13.71
CA LEU A 132 -13.92 23.11 14.43
C LEU A 132 -13.87 22.63 15.88
N LYS A 133 -13.26 21.47 16.14
CA LYS A 133 -13.20 20.90 17.50
C LYS A 133 -12.19 21.56 18.42
N ASN A 134 -11.09 22.10 17.86
CA ASN A 134 -9.96 22.59 18.66
C ASN A 134 -9.78 24.10 18.60
N GLU A 135 -10.69 24.83 17.94
CA GLU A 135 -10.59 26.28 17.71
C GLU A 135 -9.21 26.67 17.16
N ARG A 136 -8.73 25.91 16.17
CA ARG A 136 -7.44 26.06 15.52
C ARG A 136 -7.62 26.33 14.03
N ASN A 137 -6.56 26.76 13.39
CA ASN A 137 -6.53 27.02 11.96
C ASN A 137 -5.37 26.23 11.32
N TYR A 138 -5.48 24.89 11.35
CA TYR A 138 -4.57 24.02 10.63
C TYR A 138 -4.88 24.07 9.14
N GLU A 139 -3.85 24.02 8.32
CA GLU A 139 -3.99 23.89 6.87
C GLU A 139 -3.95 22.41 6.46
N PRO A 140 -4.67 22.00 5.40
CA PRO A 140 -4.52 20.67 4.84
C PRO A 140 -3.10 20.41 4.33
N PHE A 141 -2.71 19.16 4.22
CA PHE A 141 -1.41 18.81 3.64
C PHE A 141 -1.29 19.37 2.22
N TYR A 142 -2.34 19.23 1.43
CA TYR A 142 -2.48 19.75 0.07
C TYR A 142 -3.96 19.74 -0.35
N THR A 143 -4.25 20.48 -1.40
CA THR A 143 -5.57 20.59 -2.02
C THR A 143 -5.57 19.92 -3.40
N GLU A 144 -6.76 19.85 -4.03
CA GLU A 144 -6.91 19.34 -5.39
C GLU A 144 -6.03 20.09 -6.40
N ASP A 145 -5.95 21.41 -6.33
CA ASP A 145 -5.08 22.22 -7.21
C ASP A 145 -3.61 21.80 -7.08
N THR A 146 -3.19 21.47 -5.86
CA THR A 146 -1.83 20.99 -5.61
C THR A 146 -1.59 19.60 -6.23
N VAL A 147 -2.61 18.75 -6.24
CA VAL A 147 -2.53 17.44 -6.91
C VAL A 147 -2.27 17.63 -8.40
N TYR A 148 -3.06 18.47 -9.08
CA TYR A 148 -2.84 18.73 -10.51
C TYR A 148 -1.46 19.34 -10.78
N LYS A 149 -1.01 20.25 -9.95
CA LYS A 149 0.35 20.80 -10.04
C LYS A 149 1.43 19.71 -9.88
N ALA A 150 1.30 18.80 -8.91
CA ALA A 150 2.27 17.71 -8.73
C ALA A 150 2.28 16.74 -9.92
N LEU A 151 1.12 16.49 -10.53
CA LEU A 151 0.99 15.63 -11.71
C LEU A 151 1.77 16.15 -12.93
N GLU A 152 2.01 17.46 -13.06
CA GLU A 152 2.84 18.04 -14.14
C GLU A 152 4.31 17.58 -14.07
N PHE A 153 4.77 17.14 -12.90
CA PHE A 153 6.14 16.67 -12.68
C PHE A 153 6.28 15.14 -12.78
N VAL A 154 5.18 14.40 -13.04
CA VAL A 154 5.22 12.94 -13.15
C VAL A 154 5.85 12.52 -14.47
N GLN A 155 6.80 11.61 -14.38
CA GLN A 155 7.44 10.96 -15.50
C GLN A 155 7.36 9.45 -15.35
N GLU A 156 6.69 8.79 -16.28
CA GLU A 156 6.63 7.34 -16.36
C GLU A 156 7.86 6.76 -17.03
N VAL A 157 8.37 5.65 -16.50
CA VAL A 157 9.50 4.92 -17.07
C VAL A 157 9.18 3.44 -17.21
N ASP A 158 9.74 2.82 -18.24
CA ASP A 158 9.59 1.38 -18.49
C ASP A 158 10.34 0.54 -17.45
N SER A 159 9.85 -0.68 -17.20
CA SER A 159 10.49 -1.67 -16.33
C SER A 159 11.54 -2.50 -17.08
N ASP A 160 12.33 -3.25 -16.29
CA ASP A 160 13.33 -4.25 -16.75
C ASP A 160 14.51 -3.68 -17.56
N LYS A 161 14.64 -2.37 -17.70
CA LYS A 161 15.80 -1.71 -18.31
C LYS A 161 16.31 -0.56 -17.44
N ILE A 162 17.60 -0.25 -17.58
CA ILE A 162 18.21 0.91 -16.89
C ILE A 162 17.80 2.18 -17.64
N VAL A 163 17.26 3.13 -16.86
CA VAL A 163 16.86 4.45 -17.35
C VAL A 163 17.73 5.51 -16.67
N ASN A 164 18.50 6.25 -17.45
CA ASN A 164 19.28 7.38 -16.96
C ASN A 164 18.35 8.58 -16.71
N LEU A 165 18.33 9.08 -15.49
CA LEU A 165 17.55 10.27 -15.10
C LEU A 165 18.42 11.53 -15.13
N SER A 166 19.71 11.40 -14.83
CA SER A 166 20.75 12.42 -14.94
C SER A 166 22.12 11.77 -15.21
N ASP A 167 23.19 12.55 -15.26
CA ASP A 167 24.56 12.05 -15.39
C ASP A 167 25.00 11.23 -14.16
N GLU A 168 24.42 11.51 -12.99
CA GLU A 168 24.74 10.82 -11.75
C GLU A 168 23.74 9.70 -11.41
N LEU A 169 22.46 9.84 -11.79
CA LEU A 169 21.38 8.99 -11.35
C LEU A 169 20.79 8.16 -12.49
N ALA A 170 20.77 6.83 -12.30
CA ALA A 170 19.97 5.93 -13.12
C ALA A 170 19.15 4.98 -12.23
N ILE A 171 18.05 4.47 -12.75
CA ILE A 171 17.20 3.49 -12.06
C ILE A 171 16.85 2.32 -12.95
N LYS A 172 16.46 1.20 -12.31
CA LYS A 172 15.79 0.09 -12.97
C LYS A 172 14.66 -0.42 -12.09
N TYR A 173 13.46 -0.52 -12.65
CA TYR A 173 12.32 -1.16 -12.02
C TYR A 173 12.27 -2.65 -12.36
N THR A 174 11.95 -3.48 -11.34
CA THR A 174 11.77 -4.92 -11.45
C THR A 174 10.49 -5.31 -10.69
N ASP A 175 9.66 -6.20 -11.22
CA ASP A 175 8.35 -6.55 -10.67
C ASP A 175 8.45 -7.02 -9.21
N ALA A 176 7.68 -6.40 -8.33
CA ALA A 176 7.62 -6.73 -6.91
C ALA A 176 6.50 -7.73 -6.56
N GLY A 177 5.49 -7.90 -7.42
CA GLY A 177 4.40 -8.85 -7.22
C GLY A 177 3.37 -8.48 -6.14
N HIS A 178 3.44 -7.25 -5.59
CA HIS A 178 2.61 -6.85 -4.47
C HIS A 178 1.21 -6.36 -4.89
N ILE A 179 1.14 -5.39 -5.77
CA ILE A 179 -0.09 -4.89 -6.41
C ILE A 179 0.20 -4.59 -7.89
N LEU A 180 -0.83 -4.27 -8.68
CA LEU A 180 -0.65 -3.84 -10.05
C LEU A 180 0.37 -2.70 -10.14
N LEU A 181 1.36 -2.83 -11.02
CA LEU A 181 2.48 -1.90 -11.24
C LEU A 181 3.46 -1.74 -10.06
N SER A 182 3.39 -2.57 -9.02
CA SER A 182 4.37 -2.52 -7.93
C SER A 182 5.75 -2.99 -8.39
N LYS A 183 6.79 -2.25 -8.01
CA LYS A 183 8.18 -2.50 -8.44
C LYS A 183 9.15 -2.44 -7.26
N GLN A 184 10.14 -3.30 -7.29
CA GLN A 184 11.42 -3.06 -6.65
C GLN A 184 12.19 -2.04 -7.50
N CYS A 185 13.06 -1.26 -6.88
CA CYS A 185 13.86 -0.27 -7.60
C CYS A 185 15.35 -0.42 -7.31
N GLU A 186 16.12 -0.65 -8.36
CA GLU A 186 17.59 -0.57 -8.33
C GLU A 186 17.97 0.88 -8.66
N VAL A 187 18.54 1.60 -7.68
CA VAL A 187 19.02 2.98 -7.84
C VAL A 187 20.53 2.94 -8.02
N TYR A 188 21.01 3.46 -9.14
CA TYR A 188 22.41 3.53 -9.48
C TYR A 188 22.91 4.99 -9.34
N ILE A 189 23.93 5.20 -8.48
CA ILE A 189 24.55 6.49 -8.28
C ILE A 189 25.98 6.43 -8.78
N ASN A 190 26.27 7.25 -9.78
CA ASN A 190 27.60 7.34 -10.40
C ASN A 190 28.50 8.31 -9.62
N GLY A 191 29.43 7.80 -8.86
CA GLY A 191 30.42 8.57 -8.11
C GLY A 191 31.69 8.91 -8.90
N GLY A 192 31.66 8.89 -10.23
CA GLY A 192 32.77 9.19 -11.12
C GLY A 192 33.76 8.03 -11.32
N SER A 193 34.31 7.45 -10.26
CA SER A 193 35.19 6.28 -10.35
C SER A 193 34.49 4.94 -10.16
N HIS A 194 33.37 4.94 -9.46
CA HIS A 194 32.59 3.75 -9.14
C HIS A 194 31.09 4.07 -9.09
N THR A 195 30.26 3.19 -9.65
CA THR A 195 28.82 3.24 -9.52
C THR A 195 28.41 2.45 -8.27
N ARG A 196 27.58 3.03 -7.41
CA ARG A 196 26.96 2.37 -6.27
C ARG A 196 25.51 2.02 -6.59
N LYS A 197 25.13 0.78 -6.33
CA LYS A 197 23.77 0.27 -6.52
C LYS A 197 23.08 0.08 -5.18
N ILE A 198 21.96 0.76 -5.00
CA ILE A 198 21.06 0.63 -3.84
C ILE A 198 19.80 -0.08 -4.33
N LEU A 199 19.43 -1.19 -3.70
CA LEU A 199 18.17 -1.87 -3.96
C LEU A 199 17.12 -1.42 -2.93
N PHE A 200 15.99 -0.95 -3.40
CA PHE A 200 14.77 -0.75 -2.61
C PHE A 200 13.74 -1.81 -2.98
N SER A 201 13.28 -2.59 -2.01
CA SER A 201 12.23 -3.57 -2.27
C SER A 201 10.87 -2.94 -2.55
N SER A 202 10.60 -1.76 -2.00
CA SER A 202 9.23 -1.30 -1.77
C SER A 202 8.45 -2.40 -1.05
N ASP A 203 7.14 -2.60 -1.32
CA ASP A 203 6.41 -3.75 -0.79
C ASP A 203 6.49 -4.94 -1.74
N LEU A 204 6.77 -6.13 -1.18
CA LEU A 204 6.96 -7.37 -1.91
C LEU A 204 5.74 -8.26 -1.89
N GLY A 205 5.45 -8.89 -3.01
CA GLY A 205 4.30 -9.76 -3.21
C GLY A 205 4.44 -11.14 -2.61
N ASN A 206 3.30 -11.74 -2.28
CA ASN A 206 3.22 -13.11 -1.79
C ASN A 206 3.49 -14.11 -2.92
N ILE A 207 4.66 -14.74 -2.89
CA ILE A 207 5.10 -15.71 -3.90
C ILE A 207 4.23 -16.97 -3.89
N ALA A 208 3.81 -17.43 -2.71
CA ALA A 208 3.06 -18.69 -2.58
C ALA A 208 1.69 -18.69 -3.30
N THR A 209 1.10 -17.51 -3.50
CA THR A 209 -0.21 -17.35 -4.14
C THR A 209 -0.17 -16.39 -5.34
N GLN A 210 1.00 -16.07 -5.88
CA GLN A 210 1.14 -15.10 -6.98
C GLN A 210 0.33 -15.52 -8.23
N ASP A 211 0.28 -16.80 -8.55
CA ASP A 211 -0.49 -17.37 -9.67
C ASP A 211 -2.02 -17.20 -9.54
N THR A 212 -2.52 -16.84 -8.36
CA THR A 212 -3.94 -16.56 -8.13
C THR A 212 -4.27 -15.07 -8.32
N ARG A 213 -3.25 -14.21 -8.41
CA ARG A 213 -3.39 -12.75 -8.49
C ARG A 213 -3.31 -12.27 -9.93
N VAL A 214 -4.34 -12.63 -10.69
CA VAL A 214 -4.42 -12.54 -12.16
C VAL A 214 -4.11 -11.16 -12.77
N PHE A 215 -4.28 -10.08 -12.01
CA PHE A 215 -4.04 -8.70 -12.49
C PHE A 215 -2.69 -8.13 -12.08
N VAL A 216 -1.90 -8.87 -11.30
CA VAL A 216 -0.60 -8.43 -10.79
C VAL A 216 0.50 -9.15 -11.57
N GLU A 217 1.65 -8.49 -11.76
CA GLU A 217 2.84 -9.12 -12.31
C GLU A 217 3.47 -10.05 -11.27
N ASP A 218 4.06 -11.15 -11.75
CA ASP A 218 4.78 -12.07 -10.88
C ASP A 218 6.02 -11.40 -10.28
N PHE A 219 6.32 -11.75 -9.03
CA PHE A 219 7.55 -11.34 -8.37
C PHE A 219 8.79 -11.81 -9.14
N LYS A 220 9.75 -10.91 -9.36
CA LYS A 220 11.05 -11.19 -9.96
C LYS A 220 12.18 -10.84 -8.97
N PRO A 221 13.07 -11.77 -8.62
CA PRO A 221 14.14 -11.49 -7.67
C PRO A 221 15.23 -10.61 -8.29
N VAL A 222 15.80 -9.69 -7.50
CA VAL A 222 17.03 -8.95 -7.81
C VAL A 222 18.19 -9.63 -7.10
N SER A 223 19.25 -9.98 -7.82
CA SER A 223 20.33 -10.86 -7.33
C SER A 223 21.50 -10.15 -6.66
N SER A 224 21.67 -8.83 -6.86
CA SER A 224 22.82 -8.11 -6.30
C SER A 224 22.57 -6.63 -6.08
N ALA A 225 23.24 -6.06 -5.07
CA ALA A 225 23.32 -4.62 -4.80
C ALA A 225 24.56 -4.31 -3.97
N ASN A 226 24.95 -3.04 -3.78
CA ASN A 226 25.93 -2.70 -2.74
C ASN A 226 25.25 -2.75 -1.38
N ILE A 227 24.06 -2.12 -1.26
CA ILE A 227 23.17 -2.27 -0.10
C ILE A 227 21.76 -2.52 -0.58
N ALA A 228 20.96 -3.16 0.28
CA ALA A 228 19.53 -3.39 0.06
C ALA A 228 18.71 -2.84 1.23
N ILE A 229 17.62 -2.11 0.91
CA ILE A 229 16.64 -1.60 1.86
C ILE A 229 15.35 -2.37 1.60
N MET A 230 15.02 -3.27 2.52
CA MET A 230 14.06 -4.34 2.32
C MET A 230 12.91 -4.24 3.31
N GLU A 231 11.67 -4.48 2.84
CA GLU A 231 10.50 -4.52 3.69
C GLU A 231 10.54 -5.69 4.69
N CYS A 232 9.85 -5.57 5.80
CA CYS A 232 9.70 -6.66 6.77
C CYS A 232 8.31 -6.68 7.41
N THR A 233 7.27 -6.44 6.63
CA THR A 233 5.87 -6.37 7.09
C THR A 233 5.45 -7.61 7.88
N TYR A 234 5.86 -8.80 7.43
CA TYR A 234 5.58 -10.06 8.12
C TYR A 234 6.81 -10.66 8.79
N CYS A 235 7.57 -9.81 9.51
CA CYS A 235 8.76 -10.26 10.24
C CYS A 235 8.46 -11.24 11.40
N SER A 236 7.25 -11.23 11.99
CA SER A 236 6.96 -11.98 13.22
C SER A 236 6.81 -13.49 13.02
N LYS A 237 6.15 -13.92 11.97
CA LYS A 237 5.92 -15.35 11.64
C LYS A 237 5.30 -15.49 10.26
N ASP A 238 5.44 -16.69 9.70
CA ASP A 238 4.69 -17.06 8.50
C ASP A 238 3.19 -16.99 8.77
N ARG A 239 2.47 -16.38 7.86
CA ARG A 239 1.02 -16.47 7.80
C ARG A 239 0.67 -17.68 6.94
N GLN A 240 -0.44 -18.32 7.26
CA GLN A 240 -0.89 -19.51 6.53
C GLN A 240 -1.48 -19.11 5.16
N CYS A 241 -0.71 -18.42 4.32
CA CYS A 241 -1.08 -18.02 2.98
C CYS A 241 -0.47 -18.96 1.93
N THR A 242 -0.86 -20.21 1.96
CA THR A 242 -0.45 -21.25 1.01
C THR A 242 -1.54 -21.47 -0.04
N LYS A 243 -1.19 -22.14 -1.15
CA LYS A 243 -2.20 -22.56 -2.15
C LYS A 243 -3.34 -23.41 -1.57
N GLU A 244 -3.02 -24.23 -0.57
CA GLU A 244 -4.05 -25.08 0.09
C GLU A 244 -5.00 -24.23 0.93
N THR A 245 -4.47 -23.32 1.76
CA THR A 245 -5.34 -22.43 2.55
C THR A 245 -6.14 -21.48 1.65
N TYR A 246 -5.56 -21.03 0.54
CA TYR A 246 -6.27 -20.24 -0.45
C TYR A 246 -7.47 -20.99 -1.05
N LYS A 247 -7.29 -22.26 -1.47
CA LYS A 247 -8.40 -23.07 -1.98
C LYS A 247 -9.52 -23.23 -0.95
N LYS A 248 -9.19 -23.54 0.32
CA LYS A 248 -10.16 -23.60 1.42
C LYS A 248 -10.91 -22.31 1.63
N ASP A 249 -10.21 -21.17 1.54
CA ASP A 249 -10.82 -19.85 1.70
C ASP A 249 -11.73 -19.51 0.50
N ILE A 250 -11.39 -19.91 -0.73
CA ILE A 250 -12.27 -19.78 -1.91
C ILE A 250 -13.57 -20.60 -1.74
N GLU A 251 -13.46 -21.85 -1.31
CA GLU A 251 -14.63 -22.69 -1.00
C GLU A 251 -15.48 -22.07 0.11
N LYS A 252 -14.83 -21.44 1.11
CA LYS A 252 -15.53 -20.74 2.19
C LYS A 252 -16.27 -19.50 1.69
N ILE A 253 -15.66 -18.69 0.79
CA ILE A 253 -16.35 -17.56 0.15
C ILE A 253 -17.61 -18.04 -0.55
N LYS A 254 -17.49 -19.10 -1.36
CA LYS A 254 -18.61 -19.68 -2.09
C LYS A 254 -19.74 -20.07 -1.12
N SER A 255 -19.42 -20.90 -0.12
CA SER A 255 -20.41 -21.39 0.84
C SER A 255 -21.09 -20.28 1.65
N VAL A 256 -20.34 -19.22 2.03
CA VAL A 256 -20.89 -18.06 2.75
C VAL A 256 -21.87 -17.29 1.87
N ILE A 257 -21.53 -17.04 0.62
CA ILE A 257 -22.40 -16.30 -0.29
C ILE A 257 -23.66 -17.10 -0.62
N GLU A 258 -23.54 -18.41 -0.89
CA GLU A 258 -24.67 -19.29 -1.09
C GLU A 258 -25.60 -19.30 0.14
N GLN A 259 -25.06 -19.56 1.32
CA GLN A 259 -25.82 -19.62 2.58
C GLN A 259 -26.55 -18.30 2.88
N TYR A 260 -25.84 -17.16 2.82
CA TYR A 260 -26.42 -15.87 3.24
C TYR A 260 -27.24 -15.20 2.15
N CYS A 261 -26.70 -15.14 0.93
CA CYS A 261 -27.34 -14.38 -0.13
C CYS A 261 -28.34 -15.18 -0.92
N VAL A 262 -28.09 -16.47 -1.21
CA VAL A 262 -29.00 -17.31 -2.02
C VAL A 262 -30.08 -17.89 -1.15
N ASP A 263 -29.70 -18.61 -0.08
CA ASP A 263 -30.65 -19.39 0.73
C ASP A 263 -31.45 -18.52 1.71
N ASN A 264 -30.81 -17.50 2.32
CA ASN A 264 -31.41 -16.74 3.41
C ASN A 264 -31.79 -15.29 3.02
N ASN A 265 -31.65 -14.89 1.77
CA ASN A 265 -31.96 -13.54 1.30
C ASN A 265 -31.33 -12.42 2.17
N ALA A 266 -30.09 -12.63 2.60
CA ALA A 266 -29.35 -11.76 3.51
C ALA A 266 -28.19 -11.05 2.81
N ARG A 267 -27.46 -10.21 3.55
CA ARG A 267 -26.36 -9.37 3.02
C ARG A 267 -25.01 -9.88 3.49
N VAL A 268 -24.04 -9.87 2.58
CA VAL A 268 -22.63 -10.13 2.89
C VAL A 268 -21.81 -8.87 2.60
N LEU A 269 -21.25 -8.24 3.64
CA LEU A 269 -20.29 -7.15 3.50
C LEU A 269 -18.88 -7.70 3.41
N ILE A 270 -18.14 -7.31 2.39
CA ILE A 270 -16.72 -7.58 2.23
C ILE A 270 -15.97 -6.23 2.27
N PRO A 271 -15.48 -5.80 3.44
CA PRO A 271 -14.65 -4.61 3.53
C PRO A 271 -13.37 -4.80 2.73
N SER A 272 -13.09 -3.91 1.78
CA SER A 272 -11.97 -4.06 0.85
C SER A 272 -11.23 -2.75 0.63
N PHE A 273 -9.91 -2.84 0.37
CA PHE A 273 -9.14 -1.71 -0.13
C PHE A 273 -9.55 -1.42 -1.57
N SER A 274 -9.59 -0.14 -1.92
CA SER A 274 -10.00 0.30 -3.26
C SER A 274 -9.00 -0.11 -4.32
N LEU A 275 -7.72 0.06 -4.04
CA LEU A 275 -6.63 -0.36 -4.91
C LEU A 275 -6.33 -1.85 -4.67
N ASP A 276 -6.16 -2.61 -5.72
CA ASP A 276 -5.86 -4.04 -5.77
C ASP A 276 -6.96 -4.98 -5.22
N ARG A 277 -7.40 -4.80 -3.97
CA ARG A 277 -8.30 -5.76 -3.33
C ARG A 277 -9.69 -5.83 -3.95
N THR A 278 -10.29 -4.70 -4.29
CA THR A 278 -11.63 -4.66 -4.89
C THR A 278 -11.68 -5.35 -6.25
N PRO A 279 -10.81 -5.04 -7.25
CA PRO A 279 -10.81 -5.76 -8.52
C PRO A 279 -10.51 -7.26 -8.35
N TYR A 280 -9.64 -7.64 -7.42
CA TYR A 280 -9.32 -9.03 -7.17
C TYR A 280 -10.51 -9.81 -6.58
N ILE A 281 -11.22 -9.24 -5.59
CA ILE A 281 -12.43 -9.87 -5.03
C ILE A 281 -13.52 -9.99 -6.10
N LEU A 282 -13.71 -8.96 -6.92
CA LEU A 282 -14.66 -9.01 -8.03
C LEU A 282 -14.37 -10.17 -8.98
N TRP A 283 -13.10 -10.36 -9.34
CA TRP A 283 -12.65 -11.50 -10.14
C TRP A 283 -12.95 -12.84 -9.47
N ILE A 284 -12.68 -12.97 -8.16
CA ILE A 284 -13.00 -14.20 -7.42
C ILE A 284 -14.51 -14.49 -7.49
N LEU A 285 -15.36 -13.48 -7.24
CA LEU A 285 -16.82 -13.64 -7.30
C LEU A 285 -17.29 -14.03 -8.70
N TYR A 286 -16.72 -13.39 -9.74
CA TYR A 286 -17.02 -13.76 -11.12
C TYR A 286 -16.59 -15.20 -11.44
N SER A 287 -15.41 -15.61 -11.02
CA SER A 287 -14.90 -16.98 -11.21
C SER A 287 -15.78 -18.04 -10.54
N LEU A 288 -16.39 -17.70 -9.40
CA LEU A 288 -17.24 -18.63 -8.65
C LEU A 288 -18.67 -18.70 -9.19
N PHE A 289 -19.23 -17.59 -9.67
CA PHE A 289 -20.66 -17.47 -9.95
C PHE A 289 -21.00 -16.92 -11.34
N GLY A 290 -20.01 -16.42 -12.09
CA GLY A 290 -20.24 -15.73 -13.36
C GLY A 290 -20.89 -16.61 -14.44
N ASN A 291 -20.59 -17.92 -14.43
CA ASN A 291 -21.14 -18.91 -15.35
C ASN A 291 -22.46 -19.54 -14.87
N ASP A 292 -22.94 -19.17 -13.67
CA ASP A 292 -24.22 -19.68 -13.15
C ASP A 292 -25.34 -18.70 -13.53
N GLU A 293 -26.14 -19.08 -14.51
CA GLU A 293 -27.28 -18.26 -14.97
C GLU A 293 -28.36 -18.08 -13.88
N ASN A 294 -28.41 -18.96 -12.88
CA ASN A 294 -29.36 -18.89 -11.77
C ASN A 294 -28.90 -18.00 -10.64
N PHE A 295 -27.63 -17.65 -10.58
CA PHE A 295 -27.11 -16.72 -9.60
C PHE A 295 -27.58 -15.29 -9.92
N LYS A 296 -28.50 -14.76 -9.12
CA LYS A 296 -29.13 -13.44 -9.31
C LYS A 296 -28.74 -12.42 -8.23
N VAL A 297 -27.83 -12.77 -7.34
CA VAL A 297 -27.40 -11.90 -6.24
C VAL A 297 -26.67 -10.66 -6.77
N PRO A 298 -27.10 -9.43 -6.44
CA PRO A 298 -26.38 -8.22 -6.82
C PRO A 298 -25.03 -8.12 -6.12
N ILE A 299 -23.99 -7.71 -6.85
CA ILE A 299 -22.65 -7.40 -6.36
C ILE A 299 -22.47 -5.88 -6.38
N LEU A 300 -22.58 -5.23 -5.24
CA LEU A 300 -22.49 -3.78 -5.15
C LEU A 300 -21.04 -3.33 -4.90
N ILE A 301 -20.51 -2.47 -5.75
CA ILE A 301 -19.24 -1.78 -5.52
C ILE A 301 -19.55 -0.39 -4.96
N ASP A 302 -19.64 -0.29 -3.64
CA ASP A 302 -20.01 0.95 -2.95
C ASP A 302 -18.79 1.65 -2.36
N SER A 303 -17.92 2.10 -3.26
CA SER A 303 -16.74 2.92 -2.98
C SER A 303 -16.44 3.83 -4.17
N PRO A 304 -16.51 5.16 -4.01
CA PRO A 304 -16.19 6.10 -5.10
C PRO A 304 -14.79 5.91 -5.64
N LEU A 305 -13.78 5.80 -4.77
CA LEU A 305 -12.39 5.57 -5.18
C LEU A 305 -12.23 4.23 -5.91
N ALA A 306 -12.80 3.14 -5.37
CA ALA A 306 -12.70 1.84 -6.04
C ALA A 306 -13.29 1.88 -7.46
N ASN A 307 -14.43 2.55 -7.64
CA ASN A 307 -15.04 2.71 -8.95
C ASN A 307 -14.15 3.45 -9.95
N ARG A 308 -13.46 4.53 -9.53
CA ARG A 308 -12.51 5.25 -10.39
C ARG A 308 -11.26 4.41 -10.68
N LEU A 309 -10.75 3.67 -9.69
CA LEU A 309 -9.61 2.78 -9.89
C LEU A 309 -9.92 1.61 -10.83
N LEU A 310 -11.14 1.07 -10.82
CA LEU A 310 -11.55 0.06 -11.80
C LEU A 310 -11.48 0.60 -13.25
N ASP A 311 -11.82 1.88 -13.47
CA ASP A 311 -11.64 2.52 -14.78
C ASP A 311 -10.15 2.66 -15.15
N CYS A 312 -9.28 2.95 -14.15
CA CYS A 312 -7.83 2.93 -14.37
C CYS A 312 -7.32 1.53 -14.74
N TYR A 313 -7.75 0.49 -14.03
CA TYR A 313 -7.39 -0.90 -14.35
C TYR A 313 -7.77 -1.26 -15.78
N SER A 314 -8.98 -0.94 -16.22
CA SER A 314 -9.44 -1.19 -17.59
C SER A 314 -8.57 -0.48 -18.65
N SER A 315 -7.96 0.66 -18.32
CA SER A 315 -7.08 1.40 -19.21
C SER A 315 -5.63 0.93 -19.23
N ILE A 316 -5.18 0.25 -18.14
CA ILE A 316 -3.78 -0.15 -17.96
C ILE A 316 -3.57 -1.61 -18.37
N LEU A 317 -4.53 -2.49 -18.06
CA LEU A 317 -4.42 -3.91 -18.37
C LEU A 317 -4.46 -4.16 -19.87
N GLU A 318 -3.67 -5.14 -20.32
CA GLU A 318 -3.54 -5.54 -21.72
C GLU A 318 -3.66 -7.07 -21.86
N GLY A 319 -3.94 -7.54 -23.06
CA GLY A 319 -4.02 -8.97 -23.40
C GLY A 319 -5.03 -9.73 -22.54
N ASP A 320 -4.68 -10.97 -22.17
CA ASP A 320 -5.54 -11.88 -21.42
C ASP A 320 -6.00 -11.29 -20.07
N LYS A 321 -5.13 -10.51 -19.40
CA LYS A 321 -5.48 -9.84 -18.13
C LYS A 321 -6.63 -8.84 -18.31
N LYS A 322 -6.62 -8.11 -19.44
CA LYS A 322 -7.68 -7.17 -19.76
C LYS A 322 -9.00 -7.89 -20.08
N GLU A 323 -8.94 -8.96 -20.87
CA GLU A 323 -10.13 -9.75 -21.19
C GLU A 323 -10.80 -10.29 -19.93
N LEU A 324 -10.04 -10.92 -19.03
CA LEU A 324 -10.54 -11.42 -17.74
C LEU A 324 -11.13 -10.31 -16.87
N PHE A 325 -10.51 -9.13 -16.87
CA PHE A 325 -11.01 -7.98 -16.11
C PHE A 325 -12.32 -7.46 -16.69
N ASP A 326 -12.40 -7.28 -18.01
CA ASP A 326 -13.57 -6.75 -18.69
C ASP A 326 -14.76 -7.73 -18.58
N GLU A 327 -14.53 -9.04 -18.62
CA GLU A 327 -15.54 -10.05 -18.34
C GLU A 327 -16.14 -9.89 -16.94
N ALA A 328 -15.28 -9.81 -15.90
CA ALA A 328 -15.74 -9.63 -14.53
C ALA A 328 -16.50 -8.30 -14.34
N MET A 329 -16.04 -7.23 -14.98
CA MET A 329 -16.65 -5.89 -14.90
C MET A 329 -17.99 -5.81 -15.65
N SER A 330 -18.13 -6.53 -16.75
CA SER A 330 -19.37 -6.56 -17.56
C SER A 330 -20.42 -7.56 -17.02
N TRP A 331 -20.09 -8.29 -15.95
CA TRP A 331 -21.01 -9.25 -15.34
C TRP A 331 -22.29 -8.54 -14.88
N LYS A 332 -23.44 -9.01 -15.38
CA LYS A 332 -24.78 -8.40 -15.17
C LYS A 332 -25.17 -8.18 -13.71
N ASN A 333 -24.54 -8.92 -12.77
CA ASN A 333 -24.81 -8.81 -11.35
C ASN A 333 -24.05 -7.64 -10.69
N VAL A 334 -23.03 -7.09 -11.36
CA VAL A 334 -22.21 -5.99 -10.85
C VAL A 334 -22.94 -4.66 -10.95
N GLN A 335 -22.98 -3.93 -9.84
CA GLN A 335 -23.58 -2.60 -9.75
C GLN A 335 -22.63 -1.62 -9.11
N ARG A 336 -22.25 -0.60 -9.84
CA ARG A 336 -21.35 0.47 -9.37
C ARG A 336 -22.16 1.57 -8.67
N ILE A 337 -21.91 1.79 -7.38
CA ILE A 337 -22.60 2.80 -6.56
C ILE A 337 -21.69 4.04 -6.41
N ILE A 338 -21.99 5.07 -7.18
CA ILE A 338 -21.20 6.33 -7.20
C ILE A 338 -21.83 7.37 -6.28
N GLN A 339 -23.11 7.67 -6.48
CA GLN A 339 -23.80 8.76 -5.78
C GLN A 339 -24.10 8.40 -4.33
N PRO A 340 -23.97 9.38 -3.38
CA PRO A 340 -24.25 9.16 -1.96
C PRO A 340 -25.70 8.73 -1.70
N GLU A 341 -26.66 9.21 -2.50
CA GLU A 341 -28.09 8.90 -2.39
C GLU A 341 -28.35 7.42 -2.69
N ASN A 342 -27.71 6.90 -3.74
CA ASN A 342 -27.80 5.49 -4.13
C ASN A 342 -27.19 4.58 -3.04
N SER A 343 -26.09 5.01 -2.42
CA SER A 343 -25.48 4.31 -1.29
C SER A 343 -26.44 4.27 -0.08
N LYS A 344 -27.11 5.39 0.26
CA LYS A 344 -28.09 5.42 1.33
C LYS A 344 -29.27 4.50 1.04
N ALA A 345 -29.79 4.50 -0.18
CA ALA A 345 -30.87 3.63 -0.61
C ALA A 345 -30.48 2.14 -0.52
N ALA A 346 -29.29 1.80 -1.01
CA ALA A 346 -28.76 0.44 -0.96
C ALA A 346 -28.55 -0.07 0.48
N ILE A 347 -28.08 0.77 1.41
CA ILE A 347 -27.95 0.47 2.85
C ILE A 347 -29.31 0.26 3.51
N ALA A 348 -30.33 1.04 3.11
CA ALA A 348 -31.70 0.92 3.64
C ALA A 348 -32.37 -0.38 3.18
N ASP A 349 -32.13 -0.79 1.95
CA ASP A 349 -32.62 -2.05 1.41
C ASP A 349 -31.93 -3.25 2.09
N LYS A 350 -32.74 -4.18 2.64
CA LYS A 350 -32.28 -5.37 3.39
C LYS A 350 -32.29 -6.65 2.57
N GLY A 351 -32.66 -6.59 1.30
CA GLY A 351 -32.62 -7.72 0.38
C GLY A 351 -31.22 -8.24 0.12
N SER A 352 -31.12 -9.42 -0.46
CA SER A 352 -29.89 -10.13 -0.76
C SER A 352 -28.92 -9.32 -1.61
N LYS A 353 -27.66 -9.21 -1.18
CA LYS A 353 -26.57 -8.63 -1.96
C LYS A 353 -25.20 -8.91 -1.34
N VAL A 354 -24.18 -8.96 -2.16
CA VAL A 354 -22.77 -8.86 -1.74
C VAL A 354 -22.31 -7.41 -1.89
N ILE A 355 -21.62 -6.86 -0.89
CA ILE A 355 -21.19 -5.47 -0.87
C ILE A 355 -19.66 -5.40 -0.76
N LEU A 356 -19.01 -4.84 -1.77
CA LEU A 356 -17.60 -4.44 -1.73
C LEU A 356 -17.51 -2.97 -1.39
N SER A 357 -16.93 -2.62 -0.23
CA SER A 357 -16.89 -1.23 0.24
C SER A 357 -15.61 -0.90 0.97
N SER A 358 -15.07 0.29 0.74
CA SER A 358 -13.84 0.78 1.37
C SER A 358 -14.14 1.61 2.63
N SER A 359 -13.26 1.59 3.63
CA SER A 359 -11.93 0.98 3.71
C SER A 359 -12.01 -0.47 4.20
N GLY A 360 -10.98 -1.27 3.84
CA GLY A 360 -10.90 -2.68 4.26
C GLY A 360 -10.72 -2.86 5.77
N MET A 361 -10.12 -1.90 6.46
CA MET A 361 -9.94 -1.90 7.93
C MET A 361 -11.06 -1.19 8.69
N LEU A 362 -12.10 -0.70 7.99
CA LEU A 362 -13.22 0.06 8.57
C LEU A 362 -12.77 1.34 9.29
N THR A 363 -11.73 1.99 8.82
CA THR A 363 -11.21 3.24 9.42
C THR A 363 -11.87 4.47 8.86
N ALA A 364 -12.37 4.41 7.63
CA ALA A 364 -13.03 5.51 6.92
C ALA A 364 -14.02 4.98 5.87
N GLY A 365 -14.69 5.89 5.17
CA GLY A 365 -15.48 5.56 3.98
C GLY A 365 -16.88 5.01 4.25
N ARG A 366 -17.45 4.45 3.18
CA ARG A 366 -18.83 3.93 3.18
C ARG A 366 -18.95 2.61 3.93
N SER A 367 -17.87 1.82 4.01
CA SER A 367 -17.84 0.54 4.74
C SER A 367 -18.25 0.66 6.20
N ILE A 368 -17.97 1.81 6.86
CA ILE A 368 -18.44 2.08 8.23
C ILE A 368 -19.96 2.13 8.30
N LYS A 369 -20.62 2.80 7.35
CA LYS A 369 -22.09 2.90 7.31
C LYS A 369 -22.75 1.55 7.04
N TRP A 370 -22.14 0.76 6.16
CA TRP A 370 -22.56 -0.63 5.93
C TRP A 370 -22.40 -1.46 7.18
N THR A 371 -21.27 -1.37 7.88
CA THR A 371 -21.04 -2.07 9.14
C THR A 371 -22.08 -1.70 10.20
N GLN A 372 -22.41 -0.41 10.35
CA GLN A 372 -23.48 0.04 11.27
C GLN A 372 -24.86 -0.58 10.93
N SER A 373 -25.13 -0.82 9.65
CA SER A 373 -26.38 -1.44 9.18
C SER A 373 -26.42 -2.96 9.33
N ILE A 374 -25.28 -3.63 9.18
CA ILE A 374 -25.14 -5.08 9.12
C ILE A 374 -24.88 -5.67 10.51
N LEU A 375 -23.95 -5.08 11.27
CA LEU A 375 -23.48 -5.62 12.54
C LEU A 375 -24.59 -5.96 13.56
N PRO A 376 -25.71 -5.21 13.69
CA PRO A 376 -26.80 -5.53 14.63
C PRO A 376 -27.73 -6.68 14.17
N ARG A 377 -27.52 -7.26 13.01
CA ARG A 377 -28.45 -8.22 12.39
C ARG A 377 -27.85 -9.63 12.34
N GLU A 378 -28.49 -10.59 12.99
CA GLU A 378 -28.08 -12.00 13.02
C GLU A 378 -28.18 -12.68 11.65
N SER A 379 -29.07 -12.17 10.77
CA SER A 379 -29.20 -12.68 9.40
C SER A 379 -28.07 -12.31 8.46
N ASP A 380 -27.32 -11.25 8.76
CA ASP A 380 -26.31 -10.69 7.88
C ASP A 380 -24.89 -11.15 8.26
N CYS A 381 -23.94 -10.96 7.37
CA CYS A 381 -22.57 -11.44 7.52
C CYS A 381 -21.54 -10.35 7.15
N ILE A 382 -20.40 -10.35 7.84
CA ILE A 382 -19.20 -9.62 7.43
C ILE A 382 -18.08 -10.63 7.15
N LEU A 383 -17.55 -10.59 5.92
CA LEU A 383 -16.49 -11.47 5.46
C LEU A 383 -15.21 -10.65 5.27
N PHE A 384 -14.28 -10.76 6.20
CA PHE A 384 -12.97 -10.10 6.10
C PHE A 384 -12.00 -10.94 5.27
N MET A 385 -11.32 -10.29 4.33
CA MET A 385 -10.35 -10.91 3.43
C MET A 385 -9.00 -10.22 3.57
N GLY A 386 -8.30 -10.47 4.66
CA GLY A 386 -6.96 -9.92 4.88
C GLY A 386 -6.71 -9.37 6.28
N TYR A 387 -5.58 -8.70 6.41
CA TYR A 387 -5.09 -8.14 7.67
C TYR A 387 -5.95 -6.98 8.19
N SER A 388 -6.01 -6.86 9.50
CA SER A 388 -6.59 -5.69 10.19
C SER A 388 -5.67 -5.31 11.34
N GLY A 389 -5.22 -4.06 11.37
CA GLY A 389 -4.39 -3.52 12.45
C GLY A 389 -5.13 -3.51 13.80
N GLU A 390 -4.42 -3.71 14.90
CA GLU A 390 -4.98 -3.93 16.24
C GLU A 390 -5.90 -2.81 16.75
N ASP A 391 -5.69 -1.57 16.34
CA ASP A 391 -6.50 -0.43 16.77
C ASP A 391 -7.69 -0.13 15.86
N THR A 392 -7.86 -0.87 14.76
CA THR A 392 -8.91 -0.63 13.78
C THR A 392 -10.27 -1.18 14.21
N LEU A 393 -11.35 -0.61 13.66
CA LEU A 393 -12.69 -1.15 13.90
C LEU A 393 -12.84 -2.58 13.38
N ALA A 394 -12.21 -2.92 12.26
CA ALA A 394 -12.18 -4.27 11.72
C ALA A 394 -11.59 -5.27 12.73
N TRP A 395 -10.46 -4.93 13.35
CA TRP A 395 -9.85 -5.76 14.39
C TRP A 395 -10.78 -5.96 15.60
N LYS A 396 -11.40 -4.87 16.07
CA LYS A 396 -12.34 -4.91 17.21
C LYS A 396 -13.56 -5.80 16.92
N ILE A 397 -14.03 -5.83 15.68
CA ILE A 397 -15.13 -6.70 15.26
C ILE A 397 -14.67 -8.16 15.19
N LYS A 398 -13.53 -8.45 14.56
CA LYS A 398 -12.98 -9.81 14.44
C LYS A 398 -12.70 -10.47 15.79
N HIS A 399 -12.23 -9.70 16.78
CA HIS A 399 -11.86 -10.20 18.11
C HIS A 399 -12.93 -9.89 19.17
N GLY A 400 -14.05 -9.29 18.78
CA GLY A 400 -15.21 -9.07 19.64
C GLY A 400 -15.93 -10.41 19.91
N LYS A 401 -16.32 -10.63 21.18
CA LYS A 401 -17.20 -11.76 21.51
C LYS A 401 -18.60 -11.50 20.91
N ASP A 402 -19.30 -12.56 20.55
CA ASP A 402 -20.68 -12.52 20.09
C ASP A 402 -21.56 -11.70 21.07
N ASN A 403 -22.45 -10.90 20.53
CA ASN A 403 -23.32 -9.95 21.26
C ASN A 403 -22.62 -8.85 22.07
N LYS A 404 -21.28 -8.71 21.99
CA LYS A 404 -20.58 -7.57 22.58
C LYS A 404 -20.98 -6.26 21.87
N THR A 405 -21.12 -5.21 22.66
CA THR A 405 -21.36 -3.87 22.11
C THR A 405 -20.05 -3.26 21.61
N ILE A 406 -20.05 -2.82 20.36
CA ILE A 406 -18.92 -2.14 19.70
C ILE A 406 -19.33 -0.69 19.45
N ASN A 407 -18.47 0.26 19.84
CA ASN A 407 -18.69 1.68 19.57
C ASN A 407 -18.20 2.01 18.15
N ILE A 408 -19.10 2.57 17.33
CA ILE A 408 -18.79 3.03 15.98
C ILE A 408 -19.19 4.51 15.87
N ASN A 409 -18.22 5.40 15.75
CA ASN A 409 -18.44 6.86 15.70
C ASN A 409 -19.29 7.40 16.87
N GLY A 410 -18.97 6.96 18.09
CA GLY A 410 -19.65 7.40 19.32
C GLY A 410 -20.99 6.73 19.60
N LYS A 411 -21.46 5.81 18.73
CA LYS A 411 -22.72 5.08 18.90
C LYS A 411 -22.47 3.61 19.18
N PRO A 412 -23.20 2.98 20.13
CA PRO A 412 -23.07 1.56 20.44
C PRO A 412 -23.85 0.70 19.46
N PHE A 413 -23.24 -0.35 18.96
CA PHE A 413 -23.86 -1.38 18.12
C PHE A 413 -23.57 -2.77 18.68
N LYS A 414 -24.58 -3.64 18.76
CA LYS A 414 -24.40 -5.05 19.15
C LYS A 414 -23.78 -5.82 17.99
N ASN A 415 -22.73 -6.61 18.28
CA ASN A 415 -22.13 -7.51 17.31
C ASN A 415 -22.94 -8.82 17.23
N LYS A 416 -23.95 -8.83 16.36
CA LYS A 416 -24.83 -9.97 16.13
C LYS A 416 -24.62 -10.65 14.80
N ALA A 417 -24.06 -9.92 13.80
CA ALA A 417 -23.76 -10.47 12.49
C ALA A 417 -22.71 -11.57 12.59
N GLN A 418 -22.81 -12.58 11.73
CA GLN A 418 -21.77 -13.59 11.63
C GLN A 418 -20.49 -13.00 11.03
N ILE A 419 -19.35 -13.29 11.65
CA ILE A 419 -18.05 -12.75 11.23
C ILE A 419 -17.17 -13.89 10.73
N TYR A 420 -16.65 -13.75 9.50
CA TYR A 420 -15.63 -14.62 8.93
C TYR A 420 -14.35 -13.84 8.69
N ASP A 421 -13.21 -14.47 8.98
CA ASP A 421 -11.86 -13.88 8.81
C ASP A 421 -11.00 -14.84 7.99
N LEU A 422 -10.87 -14.55 6.69
CA LEU A 422 -10.06 -15.31 5.75
C LEU A 422 -8.66 -14.74 5.67
N LYS A 423 -7.65 -15.59 5.81
CA LYS A 423 -6.26 -15.13 6.02
C LYS A 423 -5.34 -15.31 4.82
N SER A 424 -5.77 -16.08 3.81
CA SER A 424 -4.92 -16.41 2.65
C SER A 424 -4.81 -15.32 1.59
N PHE A 425 -5.50 -14.19 1.76
CA PHE A 425 -5.57 -13.11 0.77
C PHE A 425 -4.58 -11.98 1.00
N SER A 426 -3.55 -12.18 1.82
CA SER A 426 -2.53 -11.15 1.99
C SER A 426 -1.69 -10.99 0.74
N SER A 427 -1.41 -9.71 0.41
CA SER A 427 -0.56 -9.35 -0.73
C SER A 427 0.93 -9.39 -0.40
N HIS A 428 1.33 -9.33 0.88
CA HIS A 428 2.74 -9.25 1.27
C HIS A 428 3.44 -10.61 1.26
N MET A 429 4.73 -10.57 0.97
CA MET A 429 5.63 -11.71 1.04
C MET A 429 5.63 -12.35 2.43
N GLN A 430 5.67 -13.68 2.50
CA GLN A 430 5.72 -14.41 3.75
C GLN A 430 7.12 -14.37 4.35
N ARG A 431 7.22 -14.52 5.68
CA ARG A 431 8.50 -14.45 6.41
C ARG A 431 9.54 -15.41 5.83
N GLN A 432 9.17 -16.67 5.55
CA GLN A 432 10.11 -17.64 5.01
C GLN A 432 10.57 -17.26 3.58
N ASP A 433 9.68 -16.71 2.76
CA ASP A 433 10.02 -16.24 1.42
C ASP A 433 10.94 -15.02 1.47
N MET A 434 10.73 -14.09 2.42
CA MET A 434 11.65 -12.98 2.71
C MET A 434 13.03 -13.49 3.05
N ILE A 435 13.14 -14.43 3.99
CA ILE A 435 14.40 -15.04 4.40
C ILE A 435 15.11 -15.64 3.18
N ASN A 436 14.40 -16.42 2.37
CA ASN A 436 14.96 -17.08 1.20
C ASN A 436 15.43 -16.07 0.16
N TYR A 437 14.63 -15.04 -0.11
CA TYR A 437 14.97 -14.01 -1.07
C TYR A 437 16.17 -13.16 -0.59
N TYR A 438 16.12 -12.67 0.65
CA TYR A 438 17.16 -11.77 1.16
C TYR A 438 18.53 -12.46 1.24
N LYS A 439 18.55 -13.76 1.57
CA LYS A 439 19.77 -14.59 1.49
C LYS A 439 20.33 -14.74 0.09
N SER A 440 19.51 -14.64 -0.92
CA SER A 440 19.95 -14.77 -2.33
C SER A 440 20.59 -13.50 -2.90
N ILE A 441 20.44 -12.36 -2.20
CA ILE A 441 20.97 -11.07 -2.66
C ILE A 441 22.46 -10.97 -2.30
N ASN A 442 23.33 -10.90 -3.31
CA ASN A 442 24.74 -10.60 -3.10
C ASN A 442 24.92 -9.10 -2.80
N CYS A 443 25.06 -8.74 -1.53
CA CYS A 443 25.24 -7.35 -1.08
C CYS A 443 26.08 -7.25 0.21
N GLU A 444 26.60 -6.06 0.49
CA GLU A 444 27.38 -5.80 1.70
C GLU A 444 26.48 -5.74 2.93
N LYS A 445 25.30 -5.11 2.80
CA LYS A 445 24.38 -4.91 3.92
C LYS A 445 22.91 -4.93 3.46
N ILE A 446 22.06 -5.47 4.32
CA ILE A 446 20.60 -5.42 4.19
C ILE A 446 20.03 -4.63 5.36
N TYR A 447 19.20 -3.65 5.08
CA TYR A 447 18.51 -2.83 6.08
C TYR A 447 17.02 -3.15 6.04
N LEU A 448 16.47 -3.59 7.19
CA LEU A 448 15.07 -3.97 7.32
C LEU A 448 14.22 -2.76 7.72
N VAL A 449 13.26 -2.40 6.88
CA VAL A 449 12.30 -1.31 7.04
C VAL A 449 10.87 -1.83 6.93
N HIS A 450 9.87 -0.98 7.13
CA HIS A 450 8.46 -1.29 6.88
C HIS A 450 7.99 -2.54 7.64
N GLY A 451 8.27 -2.58 8.93
CA GLY A 451 7.85 -3.65 9.83
C GLY A 451 7.12 -3.10 11.04
N ASP A 452 6.33 -3.93 11.70
CA ASP A 452 5.53 -3.52 12.85
C ASP A 452 6.40 -3.05 14.03
N SER A 453 6.30 -1.77 14.42
CA SER A 453 7.08 -1.14 15.48
C SER A 453 6.80 -1.70 16.87
N ASN A 454 5.58 -2.18 17.11
CA ASN A 454 5.19 -2.77 18.38
C ASN A 454 5.84 -4.15 18.61
N LYS A 455 6.62 -4.62 17.64
CA LYS A 455 7.25 -5.95 17.61
C LYS A 455 8.68 -5.86 17.09
N ILE A 456 9.44 -4.90 17.60
CA ILE A 456 10.84 -4.71 17.20
C ILE A 456 11.68 -5.98 17.42
N GLU A 457 11.35 -6.77 18.42
CA GLU A 457 11.92 -8.09 18.66
C GLU A 457 11.80 -9.01 17.45
N PHE A 458 10.69 -8.97 16.71
CA PHE A 458 10.50 -9.78 15.51
C PHE A 458 11.34 -9.29 14.32
N LYS A 459 11.68 -7.99 14.27
CA LYS A 459 12.65 -7.49 13.31
C LYS A 459 14.05 -8.06 13.61
N HIS A 460 14.43 -8.10 14.89
CA HIS A 460 15.70 -8.70 15.31
C HIS A 460 15.70 -10.22 15.09
N ASP A 461 14.60 -10.92 15.36
CA ASP A 461 14.46 -12.33 15.04
C ASP A 461 14.61 -12.62 13.52
N LEU A 462 14.11 -11.71 12.69
CA LEU A 462 14.29 -11.81 11.24
C LEU A 462 15.73 -11.47 10.83
N GLU A 463 16.32 -10.43 11.44
CA GLU A 463 17.74 -10.07 11.28
C GLU A 463 18.65 -11.26 11.58
N ASP A 464 18.45 -11.92 12.73
CA ASP A 464 19.21 -13.10 13.13
C ASP A 464 19.00 -14.26 12.17
N ALA A 465 17.75 -14.59 11.81
CA ALA A 465 17.43 -15.69 10.90
C ALA A 465 18.03 -15.53 9.50
N ILE A 466 18.24 -14.29 9.04
CA ILE A 466 18.92 -14.02 7.78
C ILE A 466 20.43 -14.07 7.98
N SER A 467 20.94 -13.46 9.06
CA SER A 467 22.37 -13.34 9.37
C SER A 467 23.03 -14.70 9.61
N ASP A 468 22.37 -15.62 10.30
CA ASP A 468 22.87 -16.99 10.58
C ASP A 468 23.22 -17.77 9.30
N CYS A 469 22.66 -17.35 8.17
CA CYS A 469 22.86 -18.02 6.88
C CYS A 469 23.83 -17.27 5.95
N LEU A 470 24.26 -16.05 6.31
CA LEU A 470 25.11 -15.20 5.49
C LEU A 470 26.47 -14.98 6.16
N LYS A 471 27.56 -15.40 5.50
CA LYS A 471 28.93 -15.24 6.04
C LYS A 471 29.51 -13.84 5.82
N SER A 472 29.01 -13.05 4.87
CA SER A 472 29.62 -11.79 4.42
C SER A 472 28.65 -10.59 4.40
N THR A 473 27.35 -10.81 4.42
CA THR A 473 26.35 -9.74 4.40
C THR A 473 25.88 -9.41 5.81
N LYS A 474 25.95 -8.14 6.20
CA LYS A 474 25.41 -7.67 7.48
C LYS A 474 23.94 -7.31 7.33
N VAL A 475 23.07 -7.85 8.16
CA VAL A 475 21.65 -7.46 8.25
C VAL A 475 21.47 -6.51 9.42
N VAL A 476 20.60 -5.52 9.29
CA VAL A 476 20.36 -4.46 10.30
C VAL A 476 18.89 -4.10 10.34
N ALA A 477 18.23 -4.31 11.46
CA ALA A 477 16.91 -3.72 11.75
C ALA A 477 17.08 -2.22 12.00
N VAL A 478 16.46 -1.35 11.18
CA VAL A 478 16.65 0.09 11.29
C VAL A 478 15.67 0.74 12.26
N ASN A 479 16.11 1.88 12.83
CA ASN A 479 15.31 2.80 13.62
C ASN A 479 15.20 4.16 12.90
N SER A 480 14.25 5.00 13.35
CA SER A 480 14.06 6.36 12.81
C SER A 480 15.35 7.17 12.89
N GLY A 481 15.69 7.82 11.77
CA GLY A 481 16.91 8.62 11.66
C GLY A 481 18.18 7.81 11.41
N THR A 482 18.09 6.51 11.14
CA THR A 482 19.24 5.71 10.71
C THR A 482 19.87 6.32 9.45
N LYS A 483 21.18 6.62 9.54
CA LYS A 483 22.00 7.10 8.44
C LYS A 483 22.98 6.03 8.00
N ILE A 484 23.03 5.81 6.70
CA ILE A 484 23.85 4.81 6.04
C ILE A 484 24.82 5.57 5.12
N SER A 485 26.12 5.39 5.32
CA SER A 485 27.16 5.93 4.43
C SER A 485 27.69 4.84 3.51
N LEU A 486 27.87 5.21 2.21
CA LEU A 486 28.35 4.33 1.14
C LEU A 486 29.64 4.86 0.52
#